data_326588fc5d759bb8679dfa179f18aec9
#
_entry.id   326588fc5d759bb8679dfa179f18aec9
#
_cell.length_a   1.000
_cell.length_b   1.000
_cell.length_c   1.000
_cell.angle_alpha   90.00
_cell.angle_beta   90.00
_cell.angle_gamma   90.00
#
_symmetry.space_group_name_H-M   'P 1'
#
loop_
_entity.id
_entity.type
_entity.pdbx_description
1 polymer ?
#
loop_
_entity_poly.entity_id
_entity_poly.type
_entity_poly.pdbx_seq_one_letter_code
_entity_poly.pdbx_strand_id
1 'polypeptide(L)'
;MEVKKYSPLNSLKKIADNLWIVDGEEVLMNFKLFKVPFSTRMTVIRLQNGGLWVHSPIKPSDNLLFEIKQLGEVKHLIAPNVLHYSYINEWHELFPEAEVWLASGVQKRARKSGMNLYYGHELEKANWNEEICFTTFEGSFYVKEVVFFHTESKTLILTDLIENIETENLS
;
A
#
# COMPACT_ATOMS: atom_id res chain seq x y z
N MET A 1 -12.53 17.29 12.98
CA MET A 1 -11.10 17.39 12.65
C MET A 1 -11.00 17.09 11.16
N GLU A 2 -10.63 18.05 10.37
CA GLU A 2 -10.44 17.90 8.93
C GLU A 2 -8.94 17.75 8.69
N VAL A 3 -8.51 16.67 8.05
CA VAL A 3 -7.10 16.47 7.72
C VAL A 3 -6.85 17.10 6.36
N LYS A 4 -5.89 18.01 6.27
CA LYS A 4 -5.54 18.64 4.99
C LYS A 4 -4.89 17.60 4.08
N LYS A 5 -5.45 17.43 2.90
CA LYS A 5 -4.99 16.43 1.91
C LYS A 5 -3.72 16.88 1.21
N TYR A 6 -2.81 15.94 0.95
CA TYR A 6 -1.56 16.17 0.22
C TYR A 6 -1.80 16.15 -1.30
N SER A 7 -2.27 17.29 -1.83
CA SER A 7 -2.55 17.45 -3.27
C SER A 7 -1.26 17.42 -4.14
N PRO A 8 -1.35 16.96 -5.40
CA PRO A 8 -2.52 16.40 -6.07
C PRO A 8 -2.85 15.00 -5.53
N LEU A 9 -4.15 14.66 -5.46
CA LEU A 9 -4.61 13.32 -5.12
C LEU A 9 -4.69 12.46 -6.37
N ASN A 10 -4.58 11.13 -6.19
CA ASN A 10 -4.75 10.14 -7.26
C ASN A 10 -3.83 10.36 -8.48
N SER A 11 -2.63 10.89 -8.23
CA SER A 11 -1.58 11.12 -9.23
C SER A 11 -0.23 10.68 -8.71
N LEU A 12 0.60 10.17 -9.60
CA LEU A 12 1.96 9.74 -9.29
C LEU A 12 2.86 10.93 -8.93
N LYS A 13 3.51 10.87 -7.79
CA LYS A 13 4.51 11.83 -7.32
C LYS A 13 5.87 11.12 -7.26
N LYS A 14 6.78 11.47 -8.15
CA LYS A 14 8.11 10.89 -8.17
C LYS A 14 8.91 11.30 -6.93
N ILE A 15 9.39 10.31 -6.17
CA ILE A 15 10.21 10.51 -4.96
C ILE A 15 11.69 10.23 -5.25
N ALA A 16 11.95 9.18 -6.05
CA ALA A 16 13.28 8.82 -6.50
C ALA A 16 13.18 8.16 -7.88
N ASP A 17 14.29 7.74 -8.46
CA ASP A 17 14.25 6.96 -9.67
C ASP A 17 13.57 5.61 -9.39
N ASN A 18 12.66 5.25 -10.28
CA ASN A 18 11.82 4.05 -10.20
C ASN A 18 10.92 3.96 -8.94
N LEU A 19 10.73 5.08 -8.20
CA LEU A 19 9.90 5.12 -7.00
C LEU A 19 8.95 6.32 -7.00
N TRP A 20 7.66 6.06 -6.79
CA TRP A 20 6.58 7.05 -6.69
C TRP A 20 5.71 6.78 -5.49
N ILE A 21 5.07 7.84 -4.99
CA ILE A 21 3.94 7.75 -4.06
C ILE A 21 2.69 8.31 -4.72
N VAL A 22 1.53 7.86 -4.23
CA VAL A 22 0.24 8.41 -4.60
C VAL A 22 -0.55 8.64 -3.31
N ASP A 23 -0.94 9.90 -3.08
CA ASP A 23 -1.88 10.21 -2.01
C ASP A 23 -3.31 10.04 -2.51
N GLY A 24 -4.12 9.36 -1.75
CA GLY A 24 -5.53 9.06 -2.06
C GLY A 24 -6.51 9.82 -1.19
N GLU A 25 -7.79 9.52 -1.39
CA GLU A 25 -8.86 10.03 -0.57
C GLU A 25 -8.80 9.47 0.85
N GLU A 26 -9.46 10.16 1.77
CA GLU A 26 -9.61 9.69 3.14
C GLU A 26 -10.49 8.43 3.22
N VAL A 27 -10.12 7.55 4.13
CA VAL A 27 -10.95 6.42 4.54
C VAL A 27 -11.41 6.63 5.98
N LEU A 28 -12.66 6.28 6.27
CA LEU A 28 -13.19 6.33 7.61
C LEU A 28 -12.94 5.01 8.32
N MET A 29 -12.01 5.00 9.26
CA MET A 29 -11.79 3.86 10.12
C MET A 29 -12.76 3.84 11.29
N ASN A 30 -13.44 2.72 11.48
CA ASN A 30 -14.40 2.52 12.56
C ASN A 30 -13.67 2.10 13.84
N PHE A 31 -13.61 2.98 14.81
CA PHE A 31 -13.34 2.64 16.21
C PHE A 31 -14.67 2.44 16.92
N LYS A 32 -14.72 1.58 17.94
CA LYS A 32 -15.96 1.12 18.58
C LYS A 32 -17.02 2.22 18.85
N LEU A 33 -16.60 3.47 19.11
CA LEU A 33 -17.47 4.58 19.48
C LEU A 33 -17.42 5.78 18.50
N PHE A 34 -16.47 5.81 17.57
CA PHE A 34 -16.29 6.94 16.65
C PHE A 34 -15.61 6.50 15.36
N LYS A 35 -15.76 7.33 14.33
CA LYS A 35 -15.08 7.18 13.06
C LYS A 35 -13.97 8.22 12.97
N VAL A 36 -12.78 7.79 12.57
CA VAL A 36 -11.64 8.68 12.38
C VAL A 36 -11.27 8.67 10.89
N PRO A 37 -11.15 9.84 10.26
CA PRO A 37 -10.64 9.93 8.91
C PRO A 37 -9.13 9.69 8.90
N PHE A 38 -8.67 8.85 7.96
CA PHE A 38 -7.25 8.61 7.69
C PHE A 38 -6.97 8.88 6.22
N SER A 39 -5.90 9.60 5.94
CA SER A 39 -5.39 9.73 4.59
C SER A 39 -4.85 8.38 4.10
N THR A 40 -5.01 8.10 2.82
CA THR A 40 -4.46 6.90 2.21
C THR A 40 -3.23 7.24 1.36
N ARG A 41 -2.25 6.35 1.36
CA ARG A 41 -1.05 6.48 0.52
C ARG A 41 -0.65 5.12 -0.04
N MET A 42 -0.30 5.12 -1.31
CA MET A 42 0.23 3.98 -2.05
C MET A 42 1.67 4.27 -2.47
N THR A 43 2.52 3.26 -2.48
CA THR A 43 3.86 3.36 -3.06
C THR A 43 3.94 2.49 -4.31
N VAL A 44 4.55 3.00 -5.36
CA VAL A 44 4.79 2.28 -6.62
C VAL A 44 6.27 2.23 -6.90
N ILE A 45 6.79 1.04 -7.16
CA ILE A 45 8.17 0.83 -7.57
C ILE A 45 8.17 0.11 -8.93
N ARG A 46 8.98 0.60 -9.85
CA ARG A 46 9.27 -0.11 -11.10
C ARG A 46 10.54 -0.93 -10.91
N LEU A 47 10.37 -2.24 -10.95
CA LEU A 47 11.47 -3.20 -10.83
C LEU A 47 12.35 -3.20 -12.09
N GLN A 48 13.56 -3.74 -12.02
CA GLN A 48 14.52 -3.81 -13.12
C GLN A 48 13.97 -4.58 -14.33
N ASN A 49 13.06 -5.52 -14.11
CA ASN A 49 12.37 -6.25 -15.19
C ASN A 49 11.23 -5.44 -15.84
N GLY A 50 11.01 -4.20 -15.41
CA GLY A 50 9.94 -3.31 -15.89
C GLY A 50 8.57 -3.52 -15.25
N GLY A 51 8.40 -4.55 -14.43
CA GLY A 51 7.15 -4.79 -13.68
C GLY A 51 6.95 -3.80 -12.54
N LEU A 52 5.69 -3.50 -12.23
CA LEU A 52 5.35 -2.61 -11.12
C LEU A 52 5.03 -3.39 -9.86
N TRP A 53 5.63 -2.96 -8.77
CA TRP A 53 5.37 -3.40 -7.41
C TRP A 53 4.54 -2.30 -6.72
N VAL A 54 3.30 -2.62 -6.34
CA VAL A 54 2.32 -1.68 -5.81
C VAL A 54 2.02 -2.03 -4.36
N HIS A 55 2.42 -1.15 -3.46
CA HIS A 55 2.31 -1.33 -2.02
C HIS A 55 1.18 -0.49 -1.45
N SER A 56 0.34 -1.13 -0.62
CA SER A 56 -0.80 -0.47 0.01
C SER A 56 -1.71 0.24 -1.01
N PRO A 57 -2.28 -0.50 -2.01
CA PRO A 57 -3.07 0.12 -3.06
C PRO A 57 -4.20 0.97 -2.48
N ILE A 58 -4.39 2.17 -3.05
CA ILE A 58 -5.49 3.07 -2.74
C ILE A 58 -6.66 2.84 -3.70
N LYS A 59 -7.79 3.51 -3.47
CA LYS A 59 -8.95 3.44 -4.36
C LYS A 59 -8.52 3.78 -5.81
N PRO A 60 -8.75 2.89 -6.78
CA PRO A 60 -8.40 3.17 -8.16
C PRO A 60 -9.26 4.31 -8.74
N SER A 61 -8.66 5.14 -9.59
CA SER A 61 -9.33 6.16 -10.37
C SER A 61 -8.82 6.13 -11.80
N ASP A 62 -9.61 6.61 -12.76
CA ASP A 62 -9.25 6.57 -14.18
C ASP A 62 -7.91 7.27 -14.46
N ASN A 63 -7.68 8.43 -13.82
CA ASN A 63 -6.43 9.16 -13.95
C ASN A 63 -5.23 8.34 -13.42
N LEU A 64 -5.35 7.79 -12.21
CA LEU A 64 -4.30 6.97 -11.61
C LEU A 64 -4.01 5.73 -12.46
N LEU A 65 -5.04 5.04 -12.93
CA LEU A 65 -4.88 3.86 -13.78
C LEU A 65 -4.23 4.19 -15.12
N PHE A 66 -4.55 5.35 -15.70
CA PHE A 66 -3.87 5.82 -16.89
C PHE A 66 -2.37 6.04 -16.65
N GLU A 67 -2.00 6.74 -15.59
CA GLU A 67 -0.60 6.99 -15.22
C GLU A 67 0.16 5.68 -14.93
N ILE A 68 -0.43 4.75 -14.17
CA ILE A 68 0.14 3.44 -13.85
C ILE A 68 0.44 2.64 -15.13
N LYS A 69 -0.50 2.59 -16.07
CA LYS A 69 -0.32 1.88 -17.34
C LYS A 69 0.80 2.47 -18.23
N GLN A 70 1.12 3.76 -18.06
CA GLN A 70 2.26 4.38 -18.74
C GLN A 70 3.62 4.00 -18.12
N LEU A 71 3.63 3.67 -16.82
CA LEU A 71 4.86 3.25 -16.13
C LEU A 71 5.25 1.81 -16.46
N GLY A 72 4.28 0.91 -16.55
CA GLY A 72 4.52 -0.51 -16.79
C GLY A 72 3.35 -1.39 -16.42
N GLU A 73 3.58 -2.70 -16.43
CA GLU A 73 2.59 -3.70 -16.06
C GLU A 73 2.62 -3.96 -14.54
N VAL A 74 1.47 -3.93 -13.88
CA VAL A 74 1.39 -4.28 -12.45
C VAL A 74 1.62 -5.77 -12.29
N LYS A 75 2.71 -6.13 -11.59
CA LYS A 75 3.12 -7.51 -11.35
C LYS A 75 2.90 -7.95 -9.89
N HIS A 76 2.95 -7.02 -8.96
CA HIS A 76 2.82 -7.34 -7.54
C HIS A 76 1.91 -6.33 -6.84
N LEU A 77 0.96 -6.85 -6.05
CA LEU A 77 0.05 -6.09 -5.18
C LEU A 77 0.32 -6.49 -3.73
N ILE A 78 0.64 -5.52 -2.88
CA ILE A 78 1.15 -5.78 -1.53
C ILE A 78 0.19 -5.23 -0.48
N ALA A 79 -0.26 -6.10 0.44
CA ALA A 79 -0.93 -5.72 1.67
C ALA A 79 0.02 -5.90 2.87
N PRO A 80 0.69 -4.83 3.34
CA PRO A 80 1.78 -4.91 4.32
C PRO A 80 1.33 -5.21 5.75
N ASN A 81 0.05 -4.99 6.07
CA ASN A 81 -0.52 -5.25 7.38
C ASN A 81 -2.06 -5.42 7.32
N VAL A 82 -2.68 -5.64 8.47
CA VAL A 82 -4.13 -5.92 8.60
C VAL A 82 -5.06 -4.71 8.40
N LEU A 83 -4.53 -3.54 8.07
CA LEU A 83 -5.27 -2.32 7.77
C LEU A 83 -5.21 -1.97 6.28
N HIS A 84 -4.10 -2.25 5.61
CA HIS A 84 -3.77 -1.83 4.25
C HIS A 84 -4.11 -2.89 3.18
N TYR A 85 -5.37 -3.38 3.15
CA TYR A 85 -5.81 -4.39 2.17
C TYR A 85 -7.11 -4.02 1.44
N SER A 86 -7.72 -2.89 1.78
CA SER A 86 -9.11 -2.56 1.40
C SER A 86 -9.36 -2.55 -0.10
N TYR A 87 -8.38 -2.21 -0.90
CA TYR A 87 -8.51 -2.09 -2.36
C TYR A 87 -7.79 -3.19 -3.15
N ILE A 88 -7.27 -4.22 -2.47
CA ILE A 88 -6.56 -5.33 -3.14
C ILE A 88 -7.45 -6.03 -4.17
N ASN A 89 -8.72 -6.31 -3.86
CA ASN A 89 -9.63 -6.97 -4.81
C ASN A 89 -9.85 -6.14 -6.07
N GLU A 90 -10.15 -4.84 -5.91
CA GLU A 90 -10.39 -3.94 -7.04
C GLU A 90 -9.15 -3.85 -7.95
N TRP A 91 -7.96 -3.78 -7.37
CA TRP A 91 -6.72 -3.78 -8.13
C TRP A 91 -6.45 -5.12 -8.81
N HIS A 92 -6.73 -6.24 -8.14
CA HIS A 92 -6.53 -7.56 -8.74
C HIS A 92 -7.55 -7.84 -9.86
N GLU A 93 -8.78 -7.33 -9.78
CA GLU A 93 -9.75 -7.38 -10.88
C GLU A 93 -9.26 -6.58 -12.11
N LEU A 94 -8.60 -5.44 -11.90
CA LEU A 94 -8.02 -4.60 -12.96
C LEU A 94 -6.73 -5.17 -13.54
N PHE A 95 -5.97 -5.92 -12.73
CA PHE A 95 -4.68 -6.53 -13.08
C PHE A 95 -4.64 -7.99 -12.63
N PRO A 96 -5.39 -8.89 -13.29
CA PRO A 96 -5.58 -10.28 -12.85
C PRO A 96 -4.30 -11.13 -12.91
N GLU A 97 -3.31 -10.71 -13.68
CA GLU A 97 -2.00 -11.37 -13.76
C GLU A 97 -1.03 -10.95 -12.65
N ALA A 98 -1.44 -9.98 -11.80
CA ALA A 98 -0.61 -9.53 -10.70
C ALA A 98 -0.66 -10.51 -9.53
N GLU A 99 0.52 -10.86 -9.02
CA GLU A 99 0.65 -11.64 -7.79
C GLU A 99 0.25 -10.79 -6.58
N VAL A 100 -0.59 -11.33 -5.72
CA VAL A 100 -1.04 -10.66 -4.49
C VAL A 100 -0.27 -11.22 -3.30
N TRP A 101 0.36 -10.36 -2.53
CA TRP A 101 1.18 -10.67 -1.37
C TRP A 101 0.56 -10.09 -0.11
N LEU A 102 0.24 -10.96 0.84
CA LEU A 102 -0.49 -10.62 2.06
C LEU A 102 0.36 -10.88 3.29
N ALA A 103 0.57 -9.86 4.10
CA ALA A 103 1.20 -10.02 5.40
C ALA A 103 0.36 -10.92 6.33
N SER A 104 1.02 -11.50 7.33
CA SER A 104 0.39 -12.40 8.29
C SER A 104 -0.86 -11.77 8.93
N GLY A 105 -1.97 -12.50 8.93
CA GLY A 105 -3.25 -12.07 9.49
C GLY A 105 -4.17 -11.29 8.55
N VAL A 106 -3.69 -10.75 7.41
CA VAL A 106 -4.50 -9.97 6.45
C VAL A 106 -5.69 -10.80 5.94
N GLN A 107 -5.46 -12.02 5.46
CA GLN A 107 -6.52 -12.88 4.94
C GLN A 107 -7.61 -13.16 5.98
N LYS A 108 -7.22 -13.42 7.23
CA LYS A 108 -8.16 -13.62 8.35
C LYS A 108 -8.95 -12.34 8.66
N ARG A 109 -8.30 -11.18 8.61
CA ARG A 109 -8.93 -9.87 8.85
C ARG A 109 -9.92 -9.53 7.73
N ALA A 110 -9.51 -9.68 6.48
CA ALA A 110 -10.33 -9.44 5.29
C ALA A 110 -11.61 -10.29 5.34
N ARG A 111 -11.48 -11.59 5.63
CA ARG A 111 -12.63 -12.49 5.76
C ARG A 111 -13.64 -12.03 6.84
N LYS A 112 -13.15 -11.53 7.98
CA LYS A 112 -14.01 -10.98 9.04
C LYS A 112 -14.75 -9.71 8.60
N SER A 113 -14.22 -8.99 7.61
CA SER A 113 -14.85 -7.81 7.01
C SER A 113 -15.70 -8.13 5.77
N GLY A 114 -15.93 -9.42 5.48
CA GLY A 114 -16.71 -9.88 4.32
C GLY A 114 -15.93 -9.89 3.00
N MET A 115 -14.62 -9.62 3.02
CA MET A 115 -13.76 -9.65 1.83
C MET A 115 -13.02 -10.98 1.75
N ASN A 116 -12.93 -11.57 0.56
CA ASN A 116 -12.23 -12.82 0.33
C ASN A 116 -10.96 -12.59 -0.50
N LEU A 117 -9.80 -12.95 0.08
CA LEU A 117 -8.47 -12.81 -0.52
C LEU A 117 -7.76 -14.17 -0.60
N TYR A 118 -8.49 -15.24 -0.95
CA TYR A 118 -7.98 -16.61 -0.97
C TYR A 118 -6.87 -16.85 -2.01
N TYR A 119 -6.75 -16.01 -3.02
CA TYR A 119 -5.73 -16.06 -4.06
C TYR A 119 -4.39 -15.42 -3.64
N GLY A 120 -4.34 -14.75 -2.48
CA GLY A 120 -3.13 -14.08 -2.02
C GLY A 120 -2.09 -15.05 -1.46
N HIS A 121 -0.84 -14.80 -1.78
CA HIS A 121 0.34 -15.51 -1.26
C HIS A 121 0.78 -14.94 0.10
N GLU A 122 1.48 -15.75 0.88
CA GLU A 122 2.12 -15.30 2.11
C GLU A 122 3.30 -14.39 1.76
N LEU A 123 3.30 -13.18 2.27
CA LEU A 123 4.31 -12.16 1.98
C LEU A 123 5.73 -12.59 2.39
N GLU A 124 5.83 -13.40 3.44
CA GLU A 124 7.09 -13.95 3.95
C GLU A 124 7.80 -14.87 2.95
N LYS A 125 7.10 -15.34 1.91
CA LYS A 125 7.63 -16.19 0.84
C LYS A 125 8.03 -15.40 -0.42
N ALA A 126 7.80 -14.08 -0.42
CA ALA A 126 8.10 -13.23 -1.54
C ALA A 126 9.62 -13.11 -1.77
N ASN A 127 10.00 -12.95 -3.03
CA ASN A 127 11.38 -12.68 -3.41
C ASN A 127 11.41 -11.74 -4.62
N TRP A 128 12.03 -10.58 -4.45
CA TRP A 128 12.20 -9.58 -5.50
C TRP A 128 13.68 -9.33 -5.81
N ASN A 129 14.49 -10.42 -5.82
CA ASN A 129 15.89 -10.42 -6.24
C ASN A 129 16.75 -9.33 -5.58
N GLU A 130 16.57 -9.11 -4.30
CA GLU A 130 17.26 -8.08 -3.50
C GLU A 130 16.96 -6.62 -3.92
N GLU A 131 16.12 -6.39 -4.92
CA GLU A 131 15.66 -5.03 -5.26
C GLU A 131 14.81 -4.44 -4.13
N ILE A 132 13.99 -5.29 -3.51
CA ILE A 132 13.18 -4.94 -2.35
C ILE A 132 13.46 -5.95 -1.24
N CYS A 133 14.17 -5.51 -0.21
CA CYS A 133 14.33 -6.26 1.02
C CYS A 133 13.17 -5.95 1.96
N PHE A 134 12.81 -6.88 2.83
CA PHE A 134 11.76 -6.67 3.81
C PHE A 134 12.01 -7.43 5.11
N THR A 135 11.37 -6.96 6.17
CA THR A 135 11.31 -7.66 7.46
C THR A 135 10.00 -7.38 8.15
N THR A 136 9.56 -8.29 9.00
CA THR A 136 8.36 -8.08 9.81
C THR A 136 8.74 -7.41 11.13
N PHE A 137 8.10 -6.28 11.41
CA PHE A 137 8.21 -5.61 12.70
C PHE A 137 7.10 -6.10 13.64
N GLU A 138 7.48 -6.76 14.72
CA GLU A 138 6.58 -7.37 15.71
C GLU A 138 6.57 -6.64 17.07
N GLY A 139 7.00 -5.38 17.10
CA GLY A 139 7.18 -4.62 18.34
C GLY A 139 5.89 -4.15 19.04
N SER A 140 4.72 -4.30 18.41
CA SER A 140 3.43 -3.91 18.96
C SER A 140 2.47 -5.08 19.06
N PHE A 141 1.71 -5.13 20.15
CA PHE A 141 0.60 -6.09 20.30
C PHE A 141 -0.56 -5.80 19.32
N TYR A 142 -0.67 -4.56 18.85
CA TYR A 142 -1.80 -4.10 18.02
C TYR A 142 -1.48 -4.04 16.53
N VAL A 143 -0.22 -3.80 16.17
CA VAL A 143 0.20 -3.65 14.77
C VAL A 143 1.45 -4.49 14.54
N LYS A 144 1.30 -5.50 13.69
CA LYS A 144 2.40 -6.18 13.02
C LYS A 144 2.46 -5.64 11.62
N GLU A 145 3.60 -5.13 11.22
CA GLU A 145 3.79 -4.53 9.92
C GLU A 145 5.02 -5.13 9.23
N VAL A 146 4.89 -5.39 7.93
CA VAL A 146 6.04 -5.68 7.10
C VAL A 146 6.58 -4.35 6.58
N VAL A 147 7.83 -4.08 6.89
CA VAL A 147 8.57 -2.91 6.43
C VAL A 147 9.46 -3.30 5.27
N PHE A 148 9.61 -2.40 4.28
CA PHE A 148 10.34 -2.68 3.06
C PHE A 148 11.46 -1.67 2.85
N PHE A 149 12.51 -2.11 2.17
CA PHE A 149 13.62 -1.27 1.80
C PHE A 149 13.92 -1.45 0.31
N HIS A 150 13.72 -0.38 -0.47
CA HIS A 150 14.08 -0.34 -1.88
C HIS A 150 15.58 -0.01 -1.99
N THR A 151 16.36 -0.97 -2.49
CA THR A 151 17.83 -0.91 -2.41
C THR A 151 18.42 0.14 -3.33
N GLU A 152 17.89 0.31 -4.55
CA GLU A 152 18.38 1.27 -5.53
C GLU A 152 18.25 2.73 -5.01
N SER A 153 17.06 3.11 -4.56
CA SER A 153 16.80 4.47 -4.05
C SER A 153 17.17 4.66 -2.58
N LYS A 154 17.59 3.60 -1.88
CA LYS A 154 17.87 3.59 -0.43
C LYS A 154 16.69 4.12 0.40
N THR A 155 15.48 3.77 0.00
CA THR A 155 14.24 4.24 0.61
C THR A 155 13.61 3.17 1.49
N LEU A 156 13.36 3.51 2.76
CA LEU A 156 12.56 2.71 3.68
C LEU A 156 11.08 3.03 3.48
N ILE A 157 10.25 1.99 3.34
CA ILE A 157 8.81 2.11 3.09
C ILE A 157 8.07 1.55 4.30
N LEU A 158 7.27 2.39 4.91
CA LEU A 158 6.50 2.14 6.11
C LEU A 158 5.03 2.48 5.87
N THR A 159 4.14 1.96 6.71
CA THR A 159 2.73 2.35 6.78
C THR A 159 2.40 2.92 8.15
N ASP A 160 1.99 2.06 9.09
CA ASP A 160 1.48 2.49 10.41
C ASP A 160 2.55 2.51 11.52
N LEU A 161 3.76 2.03 11.23
CA LEU A 161 4.84 1.98 12.20
C LEU A 161 5.33 3.38 12.60
N ILE A 162 5.35 4.31 11.64
CA ILE A 162 5.68 5.71 11.86
C ILE A 162 4.73 6.57 11.05
N GLU A 163 3.99 7.43 11.72
CA GLU A 163 3.15 8.44 11.09
C GLU A 163 3.86 9.80 11.11
N ASN A 164 3.95 10.43 9.95
CA ASN A 164 4.43 11.81 9.83
C ASN A 164 3.23 12.74 9.66
N ILE A 165 2.78 13.30 10.78
CA ILE A 165 1.65 14.22 10.80
C ILE A 165 2.20 15.65 10.95
N GLU A 166 1.98 16.47 9.91
CA GLU A 166 2.24 17.91 9.99
C GLU A 166 1.14 18.55 10.84
N THR A 167 1.50 19.06 12.01
CA THR A 167 0.51 19.63 12.96
C THR A 167 -0.27 20.80 12.39
N GLU A 168 0.27 21.51 11.41
CA GLU A 168 -0.41 22.59 10.67
C GLU A 168 -1.59 22.10 9.81
N ASN A 169 -1.64 20.81 9.53
CA ASN A 169 -2.70 20.16 8.76
C ASN A 169 -3.79 19.56 9.65
N LEU A 170 -3.69 19.71 10.97
CA LEU A 170 -4.70 19.30 11.95
C LEU A 170 -5.50 20.53 12.38
N SER A 171 -6.71 20.70 11.87
CA SER A 171 -7.64 21.75 12.27
C SER A 171 -8.84 21.21 13.07
#